data_b31f3ff8f376b397d818c37dbd5a8e1d
#
_entry.id   b31f3ff8f376b397d818c37dbd5a8e1d
#
_cell.length_a   1.000
_cell.length_b   1.000
_cell.length_c   1.000
_cell.angle_alpha   90.00
_cell.angle_beta   90.00
_cell.angle_gamma   90.00
#
_symmetry.space_group_name_H-M   'P 1'
#
loop_
_entity.id
_entity.type
_entity.pdbx_description
1 polymer ?
#
loop_
_entity_poly.entity_id
_entity_poly.type
_entity_poly.pdbx_seq_one_letter_code
_entity_poly.pdbx_strand_id
1 'polypeptide(L)'
;MGSALELEVIKTVNQSYLTQLWNKEAFKKYENGLDTLTNKISKYFTFVILAITLIAGLYWIRVDFEKMFQVVAAILIIACPCALALSAPFTFGHVMRILGRNQFYVKDTLTIEKISKIETLVFDKTGTITQQKKSDILFDGDALDPFDLINIKTLLKNSNHPLSKSLYEFLPVEDENFPVTYFQEIPGKGYEGTVRGKTYRIGSAKLAGLASKNFETAVYIATADLLLGKYVFKNEYRKNLHQLFLKLNAYRIFVLSGDNASEESVLKKMIPSVAGMAFNQSPEDKLNYIKALQDAGQKVAMFGDGLNDAGALKQSNVGVAVADDTNTFTPSSDVIMAGNRLTDLDRYLNYCK
;
A
#
# COMPACT_ATOMS: atom_id res chain seq x y z
N MET A 1 5.29 -35.22 11.07
CA MET A 1 6.45 -34.61 11.74
C MET A 1 7.46 -34.32 10.64
N GLY A 2 7.73 -33.02 10.34
CA GLY A 2 8.70 -32.66 9.32
C GLY A 2 10.10 -33.02 9.76
N SER A 3 10.92 -33.52 8.85
CA SER A 3 12.35 -33.75 9.06
C SER A 3 13.06 -32.43 9.38
N ALA A 4 14.08 -32.47 10.25
CA ALA A 4 14.92 -31.33 10.55
C ALA A 4 15.55 -30.81 9.24
N LEU A 5 15.40 -29.51 8.98
CA LEU A 5 16.04 -28.81 7.87
C LEU A 5 17.38 -28.24 8.36
N GLU A 6 18.47 -28.68 7.78
CA GLU A 6 19.76 -27.99 7.93
C GLU A 6 19.78 -26.81 6.93
N LEU A 7 19.93 -25.59 7.45
CA LEU A 7 19.99 -24.37 6.65
C LEU A 7 21.38 -23.76 6.78
N GLU A 8 22.06 -23.58 5.67
CA GLU A 8 23.29 -22.80 5.59
C GLU A 8 22.97 -21.32 5.39
N VAL A 9 23.49 -20.46 6.27
CA VAL A 9 23.30 -19.00 6.17
C VAL A 9 24.23 -18.45 5.10
N ILE A 10 23.70 -18.24 3.89
CA ILE A 10 24.46 -17.70 2.74
C ILE A 10 24.69 -16.19 2.88
N LYS A 11 23.78 -15.45 3.52
CA LYS A 11 23.86 -14.00 3.74
C LYS A 11 23.39 -13.63 5.14
N THR A 12 24.08 -12.70 5.77
CA THR A 12 23.66 -12.13 7.05
C THR A 12 22.39 -11.29 6.88
N VAL A 13 21.61 -11.11 7.95
CA VAL A 13 20.37 -10.27 7.96
C VAL A 13 20.66 -8.87 7.42
N ASN A 14 21.81 -8.28 7.74
CA ASN A 14 22.20 -6.95 7.23
C ASN A 14 22.44 -6.91 5.71
N GLN A 15 22.61 -8.04 5.07
CA GLN A 15 22.78 -8.18 3.61
C GLN A 15 21.49 -8.64 2.93
N SER A 16 20.41 -8.87 3.68
CA SER A 16 19.13 -9.24 3.10
C SER A 16 18.59 -8.06 2.28
N TYR A 17 17.91 -8.38 1.17
CA TYR A 17 17.30 -7.39 0.29
C TYR A 17 16.35 -6.43 1.05
N LEU A 18 15.54 -6.95 1.97
CA LEU A 18 14.63 -6.16 2.79
C LEU A 18 15.39 -5.20 3.72
N THR A 19 16.48 -5.67 4.35
CA THR A 19 17.30 -4.81 5.22
C THR A 19 18.02 -3.72 4.41
N GLN A 20 18.47 -4.02 3.20
CA GLN A 20 19.06 -3.03 2.30
C GLN A 20 18.02 -1.98 1.85
N LEU A 21 16.79 -2.40 1.53
CA LEU A 21 15.68 -1.49 1.25
C LEU A 21 15.39 -0.57 2.46
N TRP A 22 15.33 -1.12 3.66
CA TRP A 22 15.06 -0.36 4.88
C TRP A 22 16.17 0.62 5.24
N ASN A 23 17.41 0.32 4.86
CA ASN A 23 18.55 1.21 5.08
C ASN A 23 18.68 2.32 4.02
N LYS A 24 17.84 2.34 2.97
CA LYS A 24 17.82 3.43 1.99
C LYS A 24 17.38 4.75 2.65
N GLU A 25 17.76 5.87 2.05
CA GLU A 25 17.48 7.23 2.55
C GLU A 25 15.99 7.51 2.82
N ALA A 26 15.08 6.80 2.10
CA ALA A 26 13.65 6.90 2.33
C ALA A 26 13.23 6.57 3.77
N PHE A 27 13.91 5.59 4.41
CA PHE A 27 13.66 5.22 5.81
C PHE A 27 14.41 6.10 6.82
N LYS A 28 15.42 6.84 6.36
CA LYS A 28 16.18 7.80 7.17
C LYS A 28 15.60 9.21 7.13
N LYS A 29 14.43 9.39 6.50
CA LYS A 29 13.79 10.70 6.43
C LYS A 29 13.51 11.19 7.85
N TYR A 30 14.42 12.03 8.36
CA TYR A 30 14.19 12.76 9.61
C TYR A 30 12.90 13.56 9.41
N GLU A 31 12.01 13.46 10.36
CA GLU A 31 10.90 14.38 10.52
C GLU A 31 11.49 15.75 10.83
N ASN A 32 11.98 16.46 9.81
CA ASN A 32 12.14 17.89 9.93
C ASN A 32 10.74 18.39 10.22
N GLY A 33 10.53 18.82 11.48
CA GLY A 33 9.24 19.31 11.92
C GLY A 33 8.75 20.30 10.90
N LEU A 34 7.67 19.94 10.20
CA LEU A 34 7.04 20.89 9.29
C LEU A 34 6.67 22.07 10.14
N ASP A 35 7.19 23.24 9.78
CA ASP A 35 6.65 24.48 10.29
C ASP A 35 5.16 24.47 9.98
N THR A 36 4.36 24.08 10.94
CA THR A 36 2.91 24.07 10.80
C THR A 36 2.48 25.47 10.40
N LEU A 37 1.41 25.59 9.62
CA LEU A 37 0.85 26.87 9.21
C LEU A 37 0.63 27.75 10.45
N THR A 38 0.23 27.14 11.57
CA THR A 38 0.07 27.76 12.88
C THR A 38 1.38 28.35 13.40
N ASN A 39 2.51 27.64 13.30
CA ASN A 39 3.81 28.15 13.75
C ASN A 39 4.28 29.37 12.94
N LYS A 40 4.07 29.34 11.60
CA LYS A 40 4.40 30.49 10.74
C LYS A 40 3.57 31.72 11.09
N ILE A 41 2.26 31.55 11.20
CA ILE A 41 1.36 32.65 11.56
C ILE A 41 1.71 33.18 12.96
N SER A 42 1.89 32.32 13.95
CA SER A 42 2.24 32.72 15.32
C SER A 42 3.53 33.50 15.40
N LYS A 43 4.55 33.13 14.61
CA LYS A 43 5.83 33.83 14.57
C LYS A 43 5.67 35.28 14.06
N TYR A 44 5.00 35.47 12.92
CA TYR A 44 4.75 36.81 12.39
C TYR A 44 3.82 37.62 13.28
N PHE A 45 2.78 37.03 13.81
CA PHE A 45 1.83 37.65 14.72
C PHE A 45 2.54 38.21 15.96
N THR A 46 3.44 37.44 16.58
CA THR A 46 4.19 37.85 17.74
C THR A 46 5.03 39.12 17.45
N PHE A 47 5.74 39.16 16.32
CA PHE A 47 6.52 40.35 15.94
C PHE A 47 5.64 41.58 15.72
N VAL A 48 4.48 41.41 15.05
CA VAL A 48 3.54 42.53 14.81
C VAL A 48 3.02 43.06 16.14
N ILE A 49 2.62 42.21 17.07
CA ILE A 49 2.12 42.63 18.40
C ILE A 49 3.20 43.34 19.20
N LEU A 50 4.43 42.83 19.22
CA LEU A 50 5.53 43.47 19.90
C LEU A 50 5.83 44.88 19.32
N ALA A 51 5.77 45.03 18.00
CA ALA A 51 5.95 46.31 17.33
C ALA A 51 4.83 47.30 17.70
N ILE A 52 3.56 46.86 17.69
CA ILE A 52 2.42 47.68 18.11
C ILE A 52 2.55 48.08 19.58
N THR A 53 2.90 47.13 20.46
CA THR A 53 3.09 47.37 21.88
C THR A 53 4.20 48.41 22.13
N LEU A 54 5.32 48.28 21.39
CA LEU A 54 6.43 49.22 21.50
C LEU A 54 6.02 50.65 21.09
N ILE A 55 5.34 50.77 19.93
CA ILE A 55 4.86 52.05 19.41
C ILE A 55 3.86 52.69 20.38
N ALA A 56 2.89 51.91 20.86
CA ALA A 56 1.93 52.39 21.87
C ALA A 56 2.60 52.79 23.20
N GLY A 57 3.56 52.01 23.67
CA GLY A 57 4.34 52.33 24.88
C GLY A 57 5.12 53.63 24.72
N LEU A 58 5.84 53.84 23.61
CA LEU A 58 6.59 55.06 23.35
C LEU A 58 5.69 56.31 23.21
N TYR A 59 4.49 56.15 22.70
CA TYR A 59 3.51 57.25 22.61
C TYR A 59 3.00 57.63 24.00
N TRP A 60 2.50 56.66 24.76
CA TRP A 60 1.86 56.90 26.06
C TRP A 60 2.84 57.28 27.18
N ILE A 61 4.11 56.85 27.14
CA ILE A 61 5.14 57.25 28.12
C ILE A 61 5.34 58.80 28.13
N ARG A 62 5.06 59.48 26.98
CA ARG A 62 5.16 60.94 26.91
C ARG A 62 3.87 61.67 27.29
N VAL A 63 2.74 60.98 27.24
CA VAL A 63 1.42 61.60 27.47
C VAL A 63 0.94 61.32 28.88
N ASP A 64 0.99 60.04 29.33
CA ASP A 64 0.50 59.62 30.63
C ASP A 64 1.17 58.30 31.00
N PHE A 65 2.02 58.33 32.01
CA PHE A 65 2.81 57.15 32.39
C PHE A 65 1.95 56.02 33.01
N GLU A 66 0.89 56.34 33.75
CA GLU A 66 0.00 55.32 34.30
C GLU A 66 -0.81 54.63 33.19
N LYS A 67 -1.31 55.37 32.24
CA LYS A 67 -2.03 54.83 31.08
C LYS A 67 -1.13 53.99 30.19
N MET A 68 0.15 54.28 30.09
CA MET A 68 1.10 53.45 29.37
C MET A 68 1.05 52.00 29.84
N PHE A 69 1.13 51.74 31.14
CA PHE A 69 1.07 50.39 31.69
C PHE A 69 -0.27 49.69 31.36
N GLN A 70 -1.38 50.42 31.50
CA GLN A 70 -2.70 49.87 31.20
C GLN A 70 -2.83 49.49 29.72
N VAL A 71 -2.38 50.35 28.81
CA VAL A 71 -2.44 50.11 27.36
C VAL A 71 -1.53 48.97 26.92
N VAL A 72 -0.29 48.93 27.40
CA VAL A 72 0.67 47.88 27.13
C VAL A 72 0.14 46.54 27.65
N ALA A 73 -0.36 46.46 28.86
CA ALA A 73 -0.94 45.25 29.43
C ALA A 73 -2.18 44.81 28.65
N ALA A 74 -3.07 45.73 28.30
CA ALA A 74 -4.27 45.41 27.52
C ALA A 74 -3.92 44.85 26.15
N ILE A 75 -2.96 45.46 25.41
CA ILE A 75 -2.51 44.93 24.10
C ILE A 75 -1.95 43.52 24.27
N LEU A 76 -1.07 43.26 25.21
CA LEU A 76 -0.45 41.97 25.43
C LEU A 76 -1.46 40.88 25.84
N ILE A 77 -2.43 41.20 26.68
CA ILE A 77 -3.48 40.27 27.14
C ILE A 77 -4.45 39.96 26.00
N ILE A 78 -4.95 40.96 25.26
CA ILE A 78 -5.95 40.78 24.21
C ILE A 78 -5.33 40.12 22.99
N ALA A 79 -4.06 40.42 22.70
CA ALA A 79 -3.35 39.88 21.55
C ALA A 79 -2.69 38.53 21.81
N CYS A 80 -2.99 37.87 22.92
CA CYS A 80 -2.51 36.50 23.16
C CYS A 80 -3.08 35.54 22.11
N PRO A 81 -2.26 34.85 21.27
CA PRO A 81 -2.75 33.89 20.27
C PRO A 81 -3.20 32.55 20.89
N CYS A 82 -3.58 32.54 22.18
CA CYS A 82 -3.90 31.33 22.94
C CYS A 82 -5.05 30.54 22.30
N ALA A 83 -6.08 31.23 21.79
CA ALA A 83 -7.19 30.60 21.08
C ALA A 83 -6.74 29.94 19.79
N LEU A 84 -5.85 30.59 19.04
CA LEU A 84 -5.29 30.03 17.79
C LEU A 84 -4.39 28.82 18.10
N ALA A 85 -3.57 28.89 19.11
CA ALA A 85 -2.68 27.80 19.54
C ALA A 85 -3.46 26.55 20.00
N LEU A 86 -4.63 26.74 20.64
CA LEU A 86 -5.48 25.63 21.11
C LEU A 86 -6.42 25.10 20.02
N SER A 87 -6.87 25.94 19.07
CA SER A 87 -7.86 25.53 18.05
C SER A 87 -7.33 24.43 17.14
N ALA A 88 -6.05 24.51 16.71
CA ALA A 88 -5.46 23.53 15.82
C ALA A 88 -5.38 22.12 16.42
N PRO A 89 -4.82 21.88 17.64
CA PRO A 89 -4.82 20.57 18.26
C PRO A 89 -6.22 19.97 18.44
N PHE A 90 -7.19 20.79 18.85
CA PHE A 90 -8.58 20.32 19.02
C PHE A 90 -9.22 19.94 17.69
N THR A 91 -9.04 20.76 16.65
CA THR A 91 -9.59 20.50 15.32
C THR A 91 -8.98 19.22 14.75
N PHE A 92 -7.64 19.11 14.74
CA PHE A 92 -6.97 17.91 14.25
C PHE A 92 -7.29 16.66 15.05
N GLY A 93 -7.37 16.78 16.39
CA GLY A 93 -7.79 15.67 17.24
C GLY A 93 -9.21 15.19 16.94
N HIS A 94 -10.12 16.13 16.61
CA HIS A 94 -11.48 15.79 16.21
C HIS A 94 -11.50 15.10 14.83
N VAL A 95 -10.75 15.60 13.85
CA VAL A 95 -10.60 14.99 12.53
C VAL A 95 -10.02 13.57 12.65
N MET A 96 -8.93 13.38 13.42
CA MET A 96 -8.34 12.05 13.64
C MET A 96 -9.34 11.08 14.26
N ARG A 97 -10.16 11.54 15.21
CA ARG A 97 -11.22 10.73 15.83
C ARG A 97 -12.30 10.32 14.82
N ILE A 98 -12.73 11.22 13.93
CA ILE A 98 -13.71 10.92 12.88
C ILE A 98 -13.13 9.91 11.91
N LEU A 99 -11.91 10.13 11.43
CA LEU A 99 -11.21 9.25 10.49
C LEU A 99 -11.00 7.85 11.12
N GLY A 100 -10.52 7.78 12.38
CA GLY A 100 -10.30 6.53 13.08
C GLY A 100 -11.58 5.71 13.29
N ARG A 101 -12.71 6.36 13.59
CA ARG A 101 -14.03 5.69 13.67
C ARG A 101 -14.46 5.08 12.33
N ASN A 102 -13.96 5.61 11.22
CA ASN A 102 -14.21 5.11 9.88
C ASN A 102 -13.07 4.19 9.37
N GLN A 103 -12.24 3.68 10.29
CA GLN A 103 -11.14 2.75 9.96
C GLN A 103 -10.08 3.35 9.03
N PHE A 104 -9.87 4.66 9.13
CA PHE A 104 -8.80 5.40 8.48
C PHE A 104 -7.91 6.01 9.59
N TYR A 105 -6.86 5.28 9.97
CA TYR A 105 -6.02 5.59 11.11
C TYR A 105 -4.83 6.42 10.66
N VAL A 106 -4.82 7.69 11.04
CA VAL A 106 -3.75 8.64 10.72
C VAL A 106 -2.73 8.66 11.87
N LYS A 107 -1.45 8.62 11.54
CA LYS A 107 -0.34 8.54 12.49
C LYS A 107 -0.27 9.78 13.40
N ASP A 108 -0.36 10.96 12.79
CA ASP A 108 -0.20 12.25 13.49
C ASP A 108 -0.94 13.39 12.75
N THR A 109 -0.98 14.54 13.39
CA THR A 109 -1.64 15.74 12.86
C THR A 109 -0.94 16.31 11.62
N LEU A 110 0.38 16.16 11.53
CA LEU A 110 1.16 16.61 10.37
C LEU A 110 0.79 15.83 9.12
N THR A 111 0.43 14.57 9.27
CA THR A 111 -0.06 13.73 8.18
C THR A 111 -1.36 14.29 7.60
N ILE A 112 -2.26 14.84 8.41
CA ILE A 112 -3.49 15.51 7.93
C ILE A 112 -3.14 16.73 7.07
N GLU A 113 -2.20 17.56 7.51
CA GLU A 113 -1.72 18.70 6.72
C GLU A 113 -1.05 18.25 5.41
N LYS A 114 -0.33 17.13 5.42
CA LYS A 114 0.26 16.57 4.18
C LYS A 114 -0.82 16.08 3.24
N ILE A 115 -1.85 15.37 3.74
CA ILE A 115 -2.99 14.87 2.95
C ILE A 115 -3.70 16.05 2.25
N SER A 116 -3.91 17.17 2.94
CA SER A 116 -4.59 18.34 2.35
C SER A 116 -3.87 18.93 1.13
N LYS A 117 -2.57 18.66 0.99
CA LYS A 117 -1.71 19.17 -0.08
C LYS A 117 -1.45 18.17 -1.21
N ILE A 118 -2.04 16.97 -1.13
CA ILE A 118 -1.87 15.92 -2.13
C ILE A 118 -2.56 16.30 -3.44
N GLU A 119 -1.86 16.08 -4.55
CA GLU A 119 -2.32 16.33 -5.92
C GLU A 119 -2.31 15.05 -6.75
N THR A 120 -1.49 14.08 -6.37
CA THR A 120 -1.28 12.84 -7.11
C THR A 120 -1.50 11.64 -6.21
N LEU A 121 -2.32 10.70 -6.70
CA LEU A 121 -2.62 9.44 -6.03
C LEU A 121 -2.00 8.31 -6.84
N VAL A 122 -1.18 7.49 -6.20
CA VAL A 122 -0.57 6.31 -6.81
C VAL A 122 -1.10 5.08 -6.08
N PHE A 123 -1.67 4.16 -6.82
CA PHE A 123 -2.22 2.93 -6.27
C PHE A 123 -1.39 1.73 -6.70
N ASP A 124 -1.00 0.89 -5.75
CA ASP A 124 -0.63 -0.48 -6.10
C ASP A 124 -1.88 -1.25 -6.53
N LYS A 125 -1.70 -2.24 -7.41
CA LYS A 125 -2.80 -3.09 -7.86
C LYS A 125 -3.14 -4.15 -6.81
N THR A 126 -2.16 -4.97 -6.47
CA THR A 126 -2.34 -6.21 -5.73
C THR A 126 -2.52 -5.96 -4.23
N GLY A 127 -3.62 -6.46 -3.65
CA GLY A 127 -3.94 -6.21 -2.24
C GLY A 127 -4.44 -4.79 -1.93
N THR A 128 -4.44 -3.88 -2.90
CA THR A 128 -4.90 -2.49 -2.77
C THR A 128 -6.17 -2.24 -3.58
N ILE A 129 -6.09 -2.23 -4.90
CA ILE A 129 -7.25 -2.17 -5.81
C ILE A 129 -7.95 -3.54 -5.83
N THR A 130 -7.19 -4.63 -5.77
CA THR A 130 -7.71 -5.99 -5.63
C THR A 130 -7.76 -6.42 -4.16
N GLN A 131 -8.56 -7.44 -3.85
CA GLN A 131 -8.59 -8.04 -2.51
C GLN A 131 -7.39 -9.00 -2.34
N GLN A 132 -6.81 -9.04 -1.13
CA GLN A 132 -5.66 -9.92 -0.86
C GLN A 132 -6.00 -11.42 -0.84
N LYS A 133 -7.22 -11.80 -0.46
CA LYS A 133 -7.57 -13.19 -0.11
C LYS A 133 -8.49 -13.90 -1.09
N LYS A 134 -8.95 -13.24 -2.17
CA LYS A 134 -9.89 -13.86 -3.10
C LYS A 134 -9.43 -13.67 -4.53
N SER A 135 -8.67 -14.65 -5.03
CA SER A 135 -8.66 -14.90 -6.46
C SER A 135 -9.79 -15.88 -6.75
N ASP A 136 -10.72 -15.52 -7.60
CA ASP A 136 -11.62 -16.50 -8.19
C ASP A 136 -10.78 -17.46 -9.01
N ILE A 137 -10.69 -18.70 -8.56
CA ILE A 137 -9.95 -19.75 -9.25
C ILE A 137 -10.94 -20.51 -10.11
N LEU A 138 -10.73 -20.46 -11.42
CA LEU A 138 -11.54 -21.19 -12.38
C LEU A 138 -10.69 -22.26 -13.03
N PHE A 139 -11.21 -23.49 -13.07
CA PHE A 139 -10.59 -24.57 -13.83
C PHE A 139 -11.05 -24.49 -15.28
N ASP A 140 -10.11 -24.54 -16.20
CA ASP A 140 -10.32 -24.58 -17.65
C ASP A 140 -9.65 -25.85 -18.17
N GLY A 141 -10.46 -26.88 -18.43
CA GLY A 141 -10.07 -28.21 -18.84
C GLY A 141 -11.21 -29.21 -18.61
N ASP A 142 -10.98 -30.45 -18.98
CA ASP A 142 -11.91 -31.54 -18.66
C ASP A 142 -11.92 -31.86 -17.16
N ALA A 143 -13.05 -32.35 -16.65
CA ALA A 143 -13.18 -32.68 -15.23
C ALA A 143 -12.07 -33.65 -14.79
N LEU A 144 -11.28 -33.19 -13.79
CA LEU A 144 -10.20 -34.03 -13.26
C LEU A 144 -10.77 -35.21 -12.46
N ASP A 145 -10.16 -36.36 -12.63
CA ASP A 145 -10.44 -37.53 -11.81
C ASP A 145 -10.12 -37.20 -10.33
N PRO A 146 -10.97 -37.62 -9.37
CA PRO A 146 -10.68 -37.50 -7.95
C PRO A 146 -9.28 -37.97 -7.55
N PHE A 147 -8.78 -39.00 -8.21
CA PHE A 147 -7.44 -39.53 -8.03
C PHE A 147 -6.35 -38.51 -8.40
N ASP A 148 -6.54 -37.85 -9.52
CA ASP A 148 -5.64 -36.79 -9.99
C ASP A 148 -5.69 -35.56 -9.07
N LEU A 149 -6.88 -35.17 -8.60
CA LEU A 149 -7.06 -34.06 -7.66
C LEU A 149 -6.29 -34.28 -6.35
N ILE A 150 -6.36 -35.49 -5.77
CA ILE A 150 -5.65 -35.83 -4.53
C ILE A 150 -4.13 -35.79 -4.76
N ASN A 151 -3.64 -36.38 -5.87
CA ASN A 151 -2.22 -36.38 -6.21
C ASN A 151 -1.68 -34.94 -6.44
N ILE A 152 -2.46 -34.12 -7.15
CA ILE A 152 -2.13 -32.71 -7.39
C ILE A 152 -2.08 -31.97 -6.05
N LYS A 153 -3.07 -32.14 -5.17
CA LYS A 153 -3.09 -31.51 -3.86
C LYS A 153 -1.88 -31.90 -3.00
N THR A 154 -1.51 -33.18 -3.03
CA THR A 154 -0.30 -33.68 -2.35
C THR A 154 0.97 -33.00 -2.85
N LEU A 155 1.09 -32.75 -4.17
CA LEU A 155 2.24 -32.05 -4.75
C LEU A 155 2.23 -30.56 -4.42
N LEU A 156 1.07 -29.89 -4.42
CA LEU A 156 0.92 -28.48 -4.09
C LEU A 156 1.44 -28.16 -2.68
N LYS A 157 1.28 -29.06 -1.74
CA LYS A 157 1.75 -28.96 -0.35
C LYS A 157 3.26 -28.78 -0.23
N ASN A 158 4.02 -29.29 -1.19
CA ASN A 158 5.48 -29.22 -1.20
C ASN A 158 6.04 -27.93 -1.82
N SER A 159 5.18 -27.08 -2.40
CA SER A 159 5.60 -25.81 -2.99
C SER A 159 5.28 -24.63 -2.08
N ASN A 160 6.27 -23.73 -1.93
CA ASN A 160 6.10 -22.47 -1.21
C ASN A 160 5.55 -21.33 -2.07
N HIS A 161 5.28 -21.59 -3.35
CA HIS A 161 4.80 -20.57 -4.27
C HIS A 161 3.38 -20.10 -3.88
N PRO A 162 3.06 -18.78 -3.87
CA PRO A 162 1.76 -18.26 -3.47
C PRO A 162 0.58 -18.86 -4.22
N LEU A 163 0.70 -19.02 -5.56
CA LEU A 163 -0.36 -19.64 -6.37
C LEU A 163 -0.59 -21.11 -6.02
N SER A 164 0.48 -21.85 -5.66
CA SER A 164 0.36 -23.24 -5.22
C SER A 164 -0.38 -23.34 -3.87
N LYS A 165 -0.10 -22.43 -2.93
CA LYS A 165 -0.81 -22.36 -1.65
C LYS A 165 -2.28 -22.04 -1.83
N SER A 166 -2.59 -21.03 -2.66
CA SER A 166 -3.99 -20.67 -2.96
C SER A 166 -4.73 -21.82 -3.64
N LEU A 167 -4.09 -22.55 -4.55
CA LEU A 167 -4.67 -23.69 -5.23
C LEU A 167 -4.86 -24.90 -4.27
N TYR A 168 -3.92 -25.11 -3.36
CA TYR A 168 -4.03 -26.13 -2.31
C TYR A 168 -5.26 -25.92 -1.43
N GLU A 169 -5.52 -24.66 -1.02
CA GLU A 169 -6.69 -24.29 -0.22
C GLU A 169 -8.01 -24.38 -1.02
N PHE A 170 -7.94 -24.12 -2.33
CA PHE A 170 -9.09 -24.13 -3.22
C PHE A 170 -9.59 -25.55 -3.55
N LEU A 171 -8.69 -26.54 -3.69
CA LEU A 171 -9.08 -27.87 -4.15
C LEU A 171 -10.00 -28.59 -3.12
N PRO A 172 -11.22 -29.03 -3.55
CA PRO A 172 -12.25 -29.56 -2.67
C PRO A 172 -12.04 -31.05 -2.33
N VAL A 173 -10.81 -31.45 -2.10
CA VAL A 173 -10.44 -32.83 -1.71
C VAL A 173 -9.72 -32.80 -0.37
N GLU A 174 -9.83 -33.87 0.41
CA GLU A 174 -9.11 -33.99 1.66
C GLU A 174 -7.60 -34.16 1.44
N ASP A 175 -6.80 -33.74 2.42
CA ASP A 175 -5.35 -33.86 2.38
C ASP A 175 -4.96 -35.29 2.79
N GLU A 176 -4.76 -36.15 1.83
CA GLU A 176 -4.20 -37.47 2.05
C GLU A 176 -2.68 -37.42 1.95
N ASN A 177 -1.99 -37.82 3.02
CA ASN A 177 -0.52 -37.78 3.08
C ASN A 177 0.11 -38.94 2.29
N PHE A 178 0.05 -38.88 0.96
CA PHE A 178 0.77 -39.86 0.13
C PHE A 178 2.24 -39.51 0.03
N PRO A 179 3.16 -40.48 -0.02
CA PRO A 179 4.57 -40.23 -0.24
C PRO A 179 4.82 -39.69 -1.63
N VAL A 180 5.51 -38.56 -1.70
CA VAL A 180 6.04 -38.01 -2.96
C VAL A 180 7.36 -38.71 -3.22
N THR A 181 7.43 -39.49 -4.29
CA THR A 181 8.62 -40.28 -4.62
C THR A 181 9.67 -39.47 -5.41
N TYR A 182 9.21 -38.40 -6.08
CA TYR A 182 10.07 -37.47 -6.80
C TYR A 182 9.47 -36.06 -6.73
N PHE A 183 10.29 -35.05 -6.51
CA PHE A 183 9.89 -33.65 -6.54
C PHE A 183 11.07 -32.79 -6.97
N GLN A 184 10.91 -32.05 -8.07
CA GLN A 184 11.91 -31.11 -8.57
C GLN A 184 11.27 -29.77 -8.90
N GLU A 185 11.74 -28.72 -8.26
CA GLU A 185 11.35 -27.35 -8.59
C GLU A 185 12.21 -26.81 -9.72
N ILE A 186 11.57 -26.22 -10.75
CA ILE A 186 12.22 -25.59 -11.89
C ILE A 186 12.04 -24.10 -11.77
N PRO A 187 13.09 -23.32 -11.40
CA PRO A 187 12.98 -21.90 -11.14
C PRO A 187 12.31 -21.14 -12.29
N GLY A 188 11.31 -20.31 -11.95
CA GLY A 188 10.57 -19.49 -12.90
C GLY A 188 9.62 -20.24 -13.83
N LYS A 189 9.46 -21.58 -13.67
CA LYS A 189 8.55 -22.38 -14.51
C LYS A 189 7.51 -23.15 -13.71
N GLY A 190 7.84 -23.65 -12.52
CA GLY A 190 6.99 -24.50 -11.70
C GLY A 190 7.75 -25.72 -11.18
N TYR A 191 7.09 -26.84 -11.05
CA TYR A 191 7.70 -28.08 -10.53
C TYR A 191 7.11 -29.32 -11.18
N GLU A 192 7.89 -30.39 -11.12
CA GLU A 192 7.52 -31.74 -11.51
C GLU A 192 7.57 -32.66 -10.30
N GLY A 193 6.60 -33.53 -10.16
CA GLY A 193 6.56 -34.46 -9.03
C GLY A 193 5.80 -35.73 -9.32
N THR A 194 6.17 -36.82 -8.64
CA THR A 194 5.57 -38.14 -8.79
C THR A 194 4.91 -38.57 -7.51
N VAL A 195 3.63 -38.89 -7.60
CA VAL A 195 2.80 -39.45 -6.51
C VAL A 195 2.09 -40.68 -7.03
N ARG A 196 2.15 -41.76 -6.29
CA ARG A 196 1.48 -43.05 -6.66
C ARG A 196 1.87 -43.51 -8.06
N GLY A 197 3.13 -43.31 -8.47
CA GLY A 197 3.64 -43.75 -9.77
C GLY A 197 3.22 -42.87 -10.96
N LYS A 198 2.42 -41.81 -10.76
CA LYS A 198 2.02 -40.87 -11.81
C LYS A 198 2.78 -39.56 -11.64
N THR A 199 3.37 -39.07 -12.71
CA THR A 199 4.18 -37.83 -12.73
C THR A 199 3.34 -36.68 -13.27
N TYR A 200 3.35 -35.54 -12.53
CA TYR A 200 2.66 -34.32 -12.91
C TYR A 200 3.66 -33.17 -13.06
N ARG A 201 3.39 -32.28 -14.00
CA ARG A 201 4.03 -30.97 -14.18
C ARG A 201 3.03 -29.91 -13.81
N ILE A 202 3.38 -29.09 -12.83
CA ILE A 202 2.50 -28.04 -12.29
C ILE A 202 3.24 -26.70 -12.37
N GLY A 203 2.69 -25.74 -13.12
CA GLY A 203 3.34 -24.43 -13.27
C GLY A 203 2.93 -23.65 -14.50
N SER A 204 3.90 -22.97 -15.14
CA SER A 204 3.68 -22.12 -16.30
C SER A 204 3.31 -22.93 -17.56
N ALA A 205 2.67 -22.28 -18.54
CA ALA A 205 2.38 -22.87 -19.84
C ALA A 205 3.62 -23.50 -20.49
N LYS A 206 4.77 -22.86 -20.32
CA LYS A 206 6.05 -23.32 -20.85
C LYS A 206 6.49 -24.67 -20.25
N LEU A 207 6.20 -24.92 -18.95
CA LEU A 207 6.45 -26.20 -18.31
C LEU A 207 5.50 -27.28 -18.81
N ALA A 208 4.26 -26.91 -19.13
CA ALA A 208 3.27 -27.81 -19.71
C ALA A 208 3.49 -28.09 -21.22
N GLY A 209 4.58 -27.56 -21.80
CA GLY A 209 4.90 -27.78 -23.23
C GLY A 209 4.14 -26.88 -24.20
N LEU A 210 3.47 -25.82 -23.72
CA LEU A 210 2.69 -24.91 -24.54
C LEU A 210 3.48 -23.64 -24.90
N ALA A 211 3.41 -23.23 -26.17
CA ALA A 211 3.86 -21.93 -26.62
C ALA A 211 2.78 -20.89 -26.26
N SER A 212 2.83 -20.35 -25.02
CA SER A 212 1.83 -19.39 -24.56
C SER A 212 2.23 -17.97 -24.91
N LYS A 213 1.34 -17.25 -25.60
CA LYS A 213 1.28 -15.79 -25.68
C LYS A 213 0.22 -15.21 -24.72
N ASN A 214 -0.43 -16.04 -23.92
CA ASN A 214 -1.49 -15.58 -23.02
C ASN A 214 -0.90 -14.96 -21.77
N PHE A 215 -1.32 -13.76 -21.47
CA PHE A 215 -0.91 -12.97 -20.32
C PHE A 215 -1.74 -13.28 -19.05
N GLU A 216 -2.47 -14.40 -19.04
CA GLU A 216 -3.30 -14.81 -17.89
C GLU A 216 -2.42 -15.36 -16.76
N THR A 217 -2.76 -15.00 -15.52
CA THR A 217 -2.18 -15.67 -14.35
C THR A 217 -2.84 -17.03 -14.20
N ALA A 218 -2.15 -18.08 -14.62
CA ALA A 218 -2.67 -19.43 -14.61
C ALA A 218 -1.62 -20.45 -14.19
N VAL A 219 -2.07 -21.51 -13.51
CA VAL A 219 -1.27 -22.69 -13.19
C VAL A 219 -1.75 -23.84 -14.07
N TYR A 220 -0.88 -24.28 -14.95
CA TYR A 220 -1.13 -25.41 -15.84
C TYR A 220 -0.79 -26.72 -15.14
N ILE A 221 -1.60 -27.73 -15.40
CA ILE A 221 -1.40 -29.09 -14.90
C ILE A 221 -1.32 -30.04 -16.08
N ALA A 222 -0.21 -30.75 -16.20
CA ALA A 222 0.03 -31.71 -17.24
C ALA A 222 0.64 -32.99 -16.65
N THR A 223 0.44 -34.11 -17.33
CA THR A 223 1.22 -35.34 -17.15
C THR A 223 2.34 -35.36 -18.21
N ALA A 224 3.09 -36.46 -18.30
CA ALA A 224 4.11 -36.61 -19.32
C ALA A 224 3.55 -36.46 -20.73
N ASP A 225 2.33 -36.98 -20.97
CA ASP A 225 1.74 -37.14 -22.29
C ASP A 225 0.54 -36.23 -22.56
N LEU A 226 -0.08 -35.64 -21.53
CA LEU A 226 -1.36 -34.94 -21.66
C LEU A 226 -1.42 -33.68 -20.81
N LEU A 227 -1.91 -32.59 -21.41
CA LEU A 227 -2.37 -31.42 -20.66
C LEU A 227 -3.72 -31.75 -20.03
N LEU A 228 -3.80 -31.75 -18.71
CA LEU A 228 -5.04 -31.98 -17.96
C LEU A 228 -5.93 -30.74 -17.90
N GLY A 229 -5.32 -29.53 -17.90
CA GLY A 229 -6.01 -28.26 -17.86
C GLY A 229 -5.19 -27.16 -17.21
N LYS A 230 -5.84 -26.03 -16.94
CA LYS A 230 -5.24 -24.92 -16.21
C LYS A 230 -6.19 -24.36 -15.15
N TYR A 231 -5.65 -23.91 -14.05
CA TYR A 231 -6.36 -23.10 -13.07
C TYR A 231 -6.03 -21.63 -13.33
N VAL A 232 -7.05 -20.86 -13.72
CA VAL A 232 -6.94 -19.42 -14.00
C VAL A 232 -7.27 -18.67 -12.74
N PHE A 233 -6.35 -17.80 -12.29
CA PHE A 233 -6.51 -16.94 -11.12
C PHE A 233 -7.00 -15.58 -11.59
N LYS A 234 -8.24 -15.24 -11.28
CA LYS A 234 -8.81 -13.92 -11.55
C LYS A 234 -8.71 -13.07 -10.29
N ASN A 235 -8.07 -11.92 -10.39
CA ASN A 235 -8.04 -10.97 -9.29
C ASN A 235 -9.45 -10.43 -9.05
N GLU A 236 -9.94 -10.55 -7.81
CA GLU A 236 -11.21 -9.93 -7.43
C GLU A 236 -10.95 -8.45 -7.11
N TYR A 237 -11.46 -7.57 -7.96
CA TYR A 237 -11.43 -6.14 -7.71
C TYR A 237 -12.41 -5.76 -6.61
N ARG A 238 -12.05 -4.77 -5.78
CA ARG A 238 -12.96 -4.24 -4.77
C ARG A 238 -14.20 -3.65 -5.43
N LYS A 239 -15.32 -3.71 -4.73
CA LYS A 239 -16.61 -3.22 -5.26
C LYS A 239 -16.58 -1.70 -5.41
N ASN A 240 -17.38 -1.17 -6.35
CA ASN A 240 -17.63 0.27 -6.54
C ASN A 240 -16.38 1.14 -6.84
N LEU A 241 -15.27 0.56 -7.28
CA LEU A 241 -14.04 1.31 -7.59
C LEU A 241 -14.25 2.31 -8.73
N HIS A 242 -15.01 1.96 -9.76
CA HIS A 242 -15.31 2.88 -10.86
C HIS A 242 -15.94 4.18 -10.35
N GLN A 243 -16.91 4.09 -9.42
CA GLN A 243 -17.55 5.25 -8.82
C GLN A 243 -16.57 6.06 -7.96
N LEU A 244 -15.68 5.40 -7.21
CA LEU A 244 -14.63 6.07 -6.46
C LEU A 244 -13.73 6.89 -7.39
N PHE A 245 -13.21 6.27 -8.44
CA PHE A 245 -12.27 6.95 -9.34
C PHE A 245 -12.91 8.10 -10.12
N LEU A 246 -14.22 8.05 -10.40
CA LEU A 246 -14.96 9.19 -10.94
C LEU A 246 -15.00 10.37 -9.97
N LYS A 247 -15.11 10.13 -8.66
CA LYS A 247 -15.08 11.19 -7.63
C LYS A 247 -13.67 11.76 -7.40
N LEU A 248 -12.64 10.99 -7.70
CA LEU A 248 -11.24 11.38 -7.55
C LEU A 248 -10.68 12.11 -8.79
N ASN A 249 -11.52 12.58 -9.70
CA ASN A 249 -11.14 13.23 -10.96
C ASN A 249 -10.31 14.52 -10.80
N ALA A 250 -10.33 15.13 -9.62
CA ALA A 250 -9.48 16.28 -9.29
C ALA A 250 -8.00 15.94 -9.05
N TYR A 251 -7.68 14.64 -8.93
CA TYR A 251 -6.33 14.14 -8.68
C TYR A 251 -5.74 13.49 -9.93
N ARG A 252 -4.41 13.55 -10.06
CA ARG A 252 -3.70 12.71 -11.03
C ARG A 252 -3.57 11.30 -10.48
N ILE A 253 -4.08 10.31 -11.20
CA ILE A 253 -4.13 8.92 -10.74
C ILE A 253 -3.13 8.09 -11.52
N PHE A 254 -2.28 7.35 -10.81
CA PHE A 254 -1.34 6.38 -11.38
C PHE A 254 -1.58 5.00 -10.75
N VAL A 255 -1.32 3.95 -11.53
CA VAL A 255 -1.38 2.56 -11.05
C VAL A 255 -0.03 1.90 -11.28
N LEU A 256 0.54 1.33 -10.22
CA LEU A 256 1.75 0.52 -10.30
C LEU A 256 1.41 -0.93 -10.00
N SER A 257 2.06 -1.87 -10.68
CA SER A 257 1.85 -3.30 -10.45
C SER A 257 3.14 -4.08 -10.67
N GLY A 258 3.41 -5.03 -9.78
CA GLY A 258 4.45 -6.05 -10.01
C GLY A 258 4.04 -7.10 -11.03
N ASP A 259 2.74 -7.22 -11.33
CA ASP A 259 2.21 -8.17 -12.30
C ASP A 259 2.39 -7.65 -13.74
N ASN A 260 2.12 -8.52 -14.71
CA ASN A 260 2.13 -8.18 -16.12
C ASN A 260 0.95 -7.29 -16.53
N ALA A 261 0.95 -6.82 -17.79
CA ALA A 261 -0.07 -5.91 -18.34
C ALA A 261 -1.39 -6.59 -18.77
N SER A 262 -1.63 -7.85 -18.39
CA SER A 262 -2.82 -8.61 -18.81
C SER A 262 -4.16 -7.93 -18.49
N GLU A 263 -4.21 -7.21 -17.37
CA GLU A 263 -5.42 -6.54 -16.89
C GLU A 263 -5.45 -5.03 -17.20
N GLU A 264 -4.53 -4.52 -18.02
CA GLU A 264 -4.46 -3.09 -18.38
C GLU A 264 -5.78 -2.56 -18.95
N SER A 265 -6.43 -3.33 -19.84
CA SER A 265 -7.70 -2.94 -20.45
C SER A 265 -8.85 -2.86 -19.44
N VAL A 266 -8.85 -3.73 -18.43
CA VAL A 266 -9.83 -3.74 -17.34
C VAL A 266 -9.62 -2.52 -16.45
N LEU A 267 -8.36 -2.25 -16.07
CA LEU A 267 -7.99 -1.09 -15.24
C LEU A 267 -8.32 0.24 -15.93
N LYS A 268 -8.07 0.36 -17.25
CA LYS A 268 -8.44 1.56 -18.03
C LYS A 268 -9.96 1.83 -18.03
N LYS A 269 -10.76 0.78 -18.12
CA LYS A 269 -12.22 0.92 -18.02
C LYS A 269 -12.67 1.30 -16.61
N MET A 270 -11.98 0.81 -15.59
CA MET A 270 -12.29 1.07 -14.19
C MET A 270 -11.86 2.46 -13.74
N ILE A 271 -10.73 2.96 -14.26
CA ILE A 271 -10.12 4.25 -13.90
C ILE A 271 -10.06 5.13 -15.16
N PRO A 272 -11.16 5.78 -15.55
CA PRO A 272 -11.20 6.56 -16.80
C PRO A 272 -10.21 7.74 -16.83
N SER A 273 -9.88 8.30 -15.65
CA SER A 273 -8.98 9.45 -15.49
C SER A 273 -7.54 9.03 -15.15
N VAL A 274 -7.14 7.77 -15.41
CA VAL A 274 -5.78 7.33 -15.11
C VAL A 274 -4.76 8.10 -15.97
N ALA A 275 -3.78 8.70 -15.29
CA ALA A 275 -2.70 9.46 -15.95
C ALA A 275 -1.57 8.56 -16.45
N GLY A 276 -1.37 7.40 -15.82
CA GLY A 276 -0.37 6.42 -16.24
C GLY A 276 -0.49 5.10 -15.48
N MET A 277 0.01 4.04 -16.13
CA MET A 277 0.10 2.70 -15.55
C MET A 277 1.48 2.13 -15.83
N ALA A 278 2.08 1.46 -14.83
CA ALA A 278 3.34 0.76 -14.99
C ALA A 278 3.22 -0.66 -14.42
N PHE A 279 3.62 -1.64 -15.24
CA PHE A 279 3.55 -3.07 -14.94
C PHE A 279 4.95 -3.67 -14.81
N ASN A 280 5.04 -4.89 -14.27
CA ASN A 280 6.31 -5.60 -14.01
C ASN A 280 7.25 -4.78 -13.11
N GLN A 281 6.71 -4.00 -12.17
CA GLN A 281 7.49 -3.14 -11.29
C GLN A 281 7.99 -3.90 -10.07
N SER A 282 9.31 -3.94 -9.89
CA SER A 282 9.91 -4.38 -8.64
C SER A 282 9.61 -3.37 -7.51
N PRO A 283 9.78 -3.74 -6.23
CA PRO A 283 9.67 -2.80 -5.13
C PRO A 283 10.57 -1.57 -5.26
N GLU A 284 11.75 -1.74 -5.87
CA GLU A 284 12.68 -0.64 -6.14
C GLU A 284 12.20 0.27 -7.27
N ASP A 285 11.62 -0.30 -8.34
CA ASP A 285 11.06 0.49 -9.44
C ASP A 285 9.89 1.34 -8.95
N LYS A 286 9.01 0.79 -8.10
CA LYS A 286 7.92 1.55 -7.47
C LYS A 286 8.45 2.72 -6.64
N LEU A 287 9.49 2.50 -5.82
CA LEU A 287 10.12 3.58 -5.05
C LEU A 287 10.68 4.66 -5.97
N ASN A 288 11.41 4.28 -7.02
CA ASN A 288 12.00 5.22 -7.97
C ASN A 288 10.92 5.98 -8.75
N TYR A 289 9.80 5.34 -9.07
CA TYR A 289 8.66 5.98 -9.72
C TYR A 289 8.07 7.09 -8.85
N ILE A 290 7.84 6.81 -7.56
CA ILE A 290 7.38 7.83 -6.59
C ILE A 290 8.37 8.98 -6.50
N LYS A 291 9.68 8.70 -6.42
CA LYS A 291 10.73 9.70 -6.37
C LYS A 291 10.71 10.61 -7.61
N ALA A 292 10.58 10.03 -8.79
CA ALA A 292 10.50 10.80 -10.05
C ALA A 292 9.29 11.74 -10.09
N LEU A 293 8.12 11.33 -9.60
CA LEU A 293 6.95 12.19 -9.46
C LEU A 293 7.21 13.35 -8.50
N GLN A 294 7.89 13.08 -7.38
CA GLN A 294 8.25 14.11 -6.39
C GLN A 294 9.29 15.09 -6.94
N ASP A 295 10.29 14.60 -7.66
CA ASP A 295 11.32 15.43 -8.32
C ASP A 295 10.70 16.36 -9.39
N ALA A 296 9.57 15.93 -10.00
CA ALA A 296 8.73 16.75 -10.86
C ALA A 296 7.82 17.74 -10.09
N GLY A 297 8.02 17.90 -8.77
CA GLY A 297 7.28 18.85 -7.92
C GLY A 297 5.91 18.36 -7.44
N GLN A 298 5.51 17.11 -7.72
CA GLN A 298 4.19 16.60 -7.34
C GLN A 298 4.14 16.20 -5.86
N LYS A 299 3.01 16.45 -5.21
CA LYS A 299 2.72 15.93 -3.86
C LYS A 299 1.97 14.61 -3.97
N VAL A 300 2.64 13.53 -3.62
CA VAL A 300 2.22 12.16 -3.91
C VAL A 300 1.72 11.44 -2.65
N ALA A 301 0.52 10.85 -2.73
CA ALA A 301 0.09 9.80 -1.81
C ALA A 301 0.21 8.44 -2.49
N MET A 302 0.86 7.47 -1.83
CA MET A 302 0.97 6.09 -2.28
C MET A 302 0.07 5.19 -1.45
N PHE A 303 -0.71 4.35 -2.14
CA PHE A 303 -1.59 3.34 -1.55
C PHE A 303 -1.05 1.96 -1.91
N GLY A 304 -0.77 1.13 -0.91
CA GLY A 304 -0.19 -0.20 -1.09
C GLY A 304 -0.57 -1.17 0.03
N ASP A 305 -0.20 -2.44 -0.09
CA ASP A 305 -0.46 -3.48 0.93
C ASP A 305 0.47 -3.38 2.16
N GLY A 306 1.48 -2.55 2.08
CA GLY A 306 2.43 -2.27 3.17
C GLY A 306 3.63 -3.21 3.25
N LEU A 307 3.57 -4.40 2.71
CA LEU A 307 4.68 -5.37 2.78
C LEU A 307 5.65 -5.20 1.61
N ASN A 308 5.14 -5.32 0.39
CA ASN A 308 5.94 -5.22 -0.83
C ASN A 308 6.24 -3.75 -1.19
N ASP A 309 5.38 -2.84 -0.76
CA ASP A 309 5.42 -1.43 -1.13
C ASP A 309 6.05 -0.54 -0.04
N ALA A 310 6.61 -1.12 1.02
CA ALA A 310 7.13 -0.38 2.18
C ALA A 310 8.09 0.76 1.78
N GLY A 311 8.96 0.54 0.79
CA GLY A 311 9.86 1.55 0.26
C GLY A 311 9.12 2.71 -0.43
N ALA A 312 8.17 2.40 -1.31
CA ALA A 312 7.37 3.38 -2.04
C ALA A 312 6.44 4.18 -1.11
N LEU A 313 5.81 3.50 -0.13
CA LEU A 313 4.99 4.13 0.90
C LEU A 313 5.80 5.14 1.71
N LYS A 314 6.99 4.74 2.18
CA LYS A 314 7.87 5.63 2.97
C LYS A 314 8.44 6.77 2.15
N GLN A 315 8.74 6.56 0.86
CA GLN A 315 9.23 7.59 -0.05
C GLN A 315 8.18 8.65 -0.33
N SER A 316 6.90 8.28 -0.46
CA SER A 316 5.81 9.20 -0.78
C SER A 316 5.64 10.32 0.27
N ASN A 317 4.91 11.38 -0.06
CA ASN A 317 4.58 12.45 0.90
C ASN A 317 3.61 11.93 1.97
N VAL A 318 2.71 11.01 1.57
CA VAL A 318 1.82 10.28 2.46
C VAL A 318 1.75 8.83 1.99
N GLY A 319 2.19 7.90 2.83
CA GLY A 319 2.05 6.46 2.60
C GLY A 319 0.81 5.93 3.29
N VAL A 320 -0.09 5.32 2.53
CA VAL A 320 -1.34 4.72 3.02
C VAL A 320 -1.27 3.20 2.84
N ALA A 321 -1.19 2.47 3.94
CA ALA A 321 -1.31 1.02 3.92
C ALA A 321 -2.79 0.62 3.89
N VAL A 322 -3.17 -0.15 2.88
CA VAL A 322 -4.53 -0.72 2.75
C VAL A 322 -4.48 -2.14 3.28
N ALA A 323 -5.20 -2.42 4.37
CA ALA A 323 -5.17 -3.71 5.04
C ALA A 323 -6.56 -4.35 5.03
N ASP A 324 -6.65 -5.60 4.61
CA ASP A 324 -7.88 -6.40 4.72
C ASP A 324 -8.02 -7.04 6.12
N ASP A 325 -6.90 -7.19 6.83
CA ASP A 325 -6.86 -7.63 8.23
C ASP A 325 -6.12 -6.58 9.07
N THR A 326 -6.74 -6.11 10.14
CA THR A 326 -6.20 -5.08 11.04
C THR A 326 -4.95 -5.50 11.80
N ASN A 327 -4.60 -6.78 11.77
CA ASN A 327 -3.39 -7.30 12.40
C ASN A 327 -2.12 -7.10 11.55
N THR A 328 -2.23 -6.60 10.33
CA THR A 328 -1.07 -6.32 9.47
C THR A 328 -0.51 -4.96 9.79
N PHE A 329 0.35 -4.90 10.80
CA PHE A 329 1.06 -3.67 11.15
C PHE A 329 2.19 -3.39 10.16
N THR A 330 2.15 -2.23 9.50
CA THR A 330 3.20 -1.76 8.59
C THR A 330 3.82 -0.46 9.11
N PRO A 331 5.01 -0.52 9.71
CA PRO A 331 5.67 0.64 10.30
C PRO A 331 6.06 1.72 9.26
N SER A 332 5.99 1.40 7.99
CA SER A 332 6.39 2.29 6.88
C SER A 332 5.30 3.24 6.41
N SER A 333 4.07 3.14 6.92
CA SER A 333 2.94 3.96 6.50
C SER A 333 2.67 5.13 7.45
N ASP A 334 2.15 6.23 6.90
CA ASP A 334 1.64 7.37 7.65
C ASP A 334 0.15 7.19 8.00
N VAL A 335 -0.54 6.34 7.23
CA VAL A 335 -1.96 6.03 7.40
C VAL A 335 -2.17 4.53 7.22
N ILE A 336 -3.04 3.94 8.04
CA ILE A 336 -3.56 2.59 7.84
C ILE A 336 -5.05 2.69 7.56
N MET A 337 -5.50 2.09 6.48
CA MET A 337 -6.90 2.11 6.06
C MET A 337 -7.42 0.69 5.84
N ALA A 338 -8.62 0.41 6.34
CA ALA A 338 -9.28 -0.86 6.05
C ALA A 338 -9.67 -0.95 4.56
N GLY A 339 -9.34 -2.07 3.92
CA GLY A 339 -9.54 -2.27 2.49
C GLY A 339 -11.00 -2.16 2.04
N ASN A 340 -11.96 -2.56 2.89
CA ASN A 340 -13.40 -2.41 2.63
C ASN A 340 -13.86 -0.93 2.67
N ARG A 341 -13.02 0.00 3.16
CA ARG A 341 -13.27 1.44 3.22
C ARG A 341 -12.59 2.23 2.11
N LEU A 342 -11.91 1.56 1.17
CA LEU A 342 -11.26 2.24 0.05
C LEU A 342 -12.24 3.09 -0.76
N THR A 343 -13.48 2.66 -0.89
CA THR A 343 -14.54 3.40 -1.60
C THR A 343 -14.95 4.72 -0.97
N ASP A 344 -14.59 4.94 0.30
CA ASP A 344 -14.84 6.19 1.03
C ASP A 344 -13.66 7.18 0.95
N LEU A 345 -12.62 6.86 0.19
CA LEU A 345 -11.37 7.64 0.13
C LEU A 345 -11.60 9.10 -0.26
N ASP A 346 -12.49 9.38 -1.22
CA ASP A 346 -12.86 10.73 -1.61
C ASP A 346 -13.33 11.57 -0.43
N ARG A 347 -14.12 10.97 0.45
CA ARG A 347 -14.64 11.60 1.67
C ARG A 347 -13.51 11.85 2.68
N TYR A 348 -12.57 10.90 2.86
CA TYR A 348 -11.46 11.08 3.81
C TYR A 348 -10.49 12.16 3.36
N LEU A 349 -10.16 12.21 2.07
CA LEU A 349 -9.33 13.28 1.51
C LEU A 349 -9.99 14.66 1.68
N ASN A 350 -11.31 14.75 1.52
CA ASN A 350 -12.05 15.99 1.71
C ASN A 350 -12.13 16.43 3.19
N TYR A 351 -12.16 15.49 4.14
CA TYR A 351 -12.12 15.85 5.57
C TYR A 351 -10.77 16.44 6.01
N CYS A 352 -9.71 16.18 5.25
CA CYS A 352 -8.38 16.70 5.53
C CYS A 352 -8.12 18.08 4.88
N LYS A 353 -9.00 18.55 3.97
CA LYS A 353 -8.93 19.89 3.34
C LYS A 353 -9.68 20.91 4.16
#